data_3c204ec80af1e2d57a9c5091f1b2fe4d
#
_entry.id   3c204ec80af1e2d57a9c5091f1b2fe4d
#
_cell.length_a   1.000
_cell.length_b   1.000
_cell.length_c   1.000
_cell.angle_alpha   90.00
_cell.angle_beta   90.00
_cell.angle_gamma   90.00
#
_symmetry.space_group_name_H-M   'P 1'
#
loop_
_entity.id
_entity.type
_entity.pdbx_description
1 polymer ?
#
loop_
_entity_poly.entity_id
_entity_poly.type
_entity_poly.pdbx_seq_one_letter_code
_entity_poly.pdbx_strand_id
1 'polypeptide(L)'
;MPKIPAPPEVVSSIRENIIMEAAALINEVGYSDFSMRRLGSRLGVAAKTIYNYFTDKDELYLLIVTKGFEILFHRFQEAYSATDDPFARLRAMARAYIDYGIENPHLYSIMFSMGTPKYADYVGTRHEKLAESQNLTALRSAELAERVLREIANRGRGLDPEDANYRLMYVWSTLHGIVSLSLSR
;
A
#
# COMPACT_ATOMS: atom_id res chain seq x y z
N MET A 1 21.49 -18.26 29.89
CA MET A 1 22.22 -18.19 28.63
C MET A 1 21.67 -17.00 27.83
N PRO A 2 22.51 -16.12 27.32
CA PRO A 2 22.03 -15.06 26.42
C PRO A 2 21.43 -15.71 25.15
N LYS A 3 20.22 -15.29 24.82
CA LYS A 3 19.52 -15.77 23.62
C LYS A 3 20.27 -15.24 22.41
N ILE A 4 20.81 -16.11 21.58
CA ILE A 4 21.46 -15.73 20.32
C ILE A 4 20.42 -14.95 19.49
N PRO A 5 20.72 -13.74 18.99
CA PRO A 5 19.80 -12.99 18.14
C PRO A 5 19.43 -13.83 16.92
N ALA A 6 18.15 -13.85 16.56
CA ALA A 6 17.71 -14.55 15.36
C ALA A 6 18.35 -13.90 14.11
N PRO A 7 18.69 -14.70 13.08
CA PRO A 7 19.22 -14.17 11.83
C PRO A 7 18.31 -13.09 11.23
N PRO A 8 18.85 -12.03 10.58
CA PRO A 8 18.07 -10.93 10.02
C PRO A 8 16.93 -11.38 9.09
N GLU A 9 17.15 -12.42 8.30
CA GLU A 9 16.15 -13.01 7.40
C GLU A 9 14.94 -13.60 8.16
N VAL A 10 15.20 -14.28 9.28
CA VAL A 10 14.16 -14.82 10.16
C VAL A 10 13.36 -13.70 10.79
N VAL A 11 14.02 -12.64 11.26
CA VAL A 11 13.35 -11.46 11.81
C VAL A 11 12.47 -10.78 10.76
N SER A 12 12.97 -10.64 9.52
CA SER A 12 12.22 -10.06 8.41
C SER A 12 10.98 -10.88 8.08
N SER A 13 11.11 -12.20 7.98
CA SER A 13 9.97 -13.10 7.72
C SER A 13 8.90 -13.04 8.82
N ILE A 14 9.32 -12.97 10.09
CA ILE A 14 8.39 -12.83 11.21
C ILE A 14 7.66 -11.49 11.13
N ARG A 15 8.37 -10.38 10.86
CA ARG A 15 7.76 -9.05 10.70
C ARG A 15 6.74 -9.04 9.57
N GLU A 16 7.08 -9.66 8.44
CA GLU A 16 6.18 -9.74 7.29
C GLU A 16 4.89 -10.52 7.61
N ASN A 17 5.01 -11.67 8.28
CA ASN A 17 3.86 -12.43 8.74
C ASN A 17 2.98 -11.62 9.71
N ILE A 18 3.58 -10.90 10.65
CA ILE A 18 2.82 -10.03 11.59
C ILE A 18 2.09 -8.93 10.82
N ILE A 19 2.72 -8.30 9.83
CA ILE A 19 2.10 -7.26 8.98
C ILE A 19 0.89 -7.82 8.22
N MET A 20 1.00 -8.98 7.60
CA MET A 20 -0.09 -9.58 6.82
C MET A 20 -1.27 -10.01 7.71
N GLU A 21 -1.00 -10.63 8.86
CA GLU A 21 -2.04 -11.02 9.81
C GLU A 21 -2.72 -9.81 10.47
N ALA A 22 -1.96 -8.74 10.73
CA ALA A 22 -2.51 -7.48 11.22
C ALA A 22 -3.41 -6.82 10.17
N ALA A 23 -3.02 -6.84 8.89
CA ALA A 23 -3.83 -6.33 7.79
C ALA A 23 -5.17 -7.09 7.69
N ALA A 24 -5.14 -8.42 7.76
CA ALA A 24 -6.34 -9.25 7.76
C ALA A 24 -7.24 -8.92 8.96
N LEU A 25 -6.66 -8.83 10.16
CA LEU A 25 -7.42 -8.53 11.38
C LEU A 25 -8.04 -7.13 11.36
N ILE A 26 -7.31 -6.10 10.89
CA ILE A 26 -7.86 -4.74 10.76
C ILE A 26 -9.04 -4.73 9.78
N ASN A 27 -8.96 -5.48 8.70
CA ASN A 27 -10.05 -5.57 7.72
C ASN A 27 -11.30 -6.27 8.29
N GLU A 28 -11.12 -7.25 9.19
CA GLU A 28 -12.22 -7.96 9.85
C GLU A 28 -12.94 -7.14 10.92
N VAL A 29 -12.17 -6.43 11.76
CA VAL A 29 -12.72 -5.76 12.96
C VAL A 29 -12.72 -4.23 12.88
N GLY A 30 -12.12 -3.66 11.86
CA GLY A 30 -11.85 -2.22 11.74
C GLY A 30 -10.64 -1.77 12.55
N TYR A 31 -10.08 -0.59 12.16
CA TYR A 31 -8.91 -0.04 12.85
C TYR A 31 -9.19 0.32 14.31
N SER A 32 -10.38 0.82 14.64
CA SER A 32 -10.75 1.21 16.01
C SER A 32 -10.66 0.02 16.99
N ASP A 33 -11.15 -1.13 16.56
CA ASP A 33 -11.23 -2.35 17.37
C ASP A 33 -9.98 -3.23 17.29
N PHE A 34 -9.05 -2.92 16.39
CA PHE A 34 -7.76 -3.57 16.31
C PHE A 34 -6.90 -3.27 17.54
N SER A 35 -6.23 -4.30 18.07
CA SER A 35 -5.27 -4.16 19.16
C SER A 35 -4.15 -5.19 19.06
N MET A 36 -2.96 -4.84 19.60
CA MET A 36 -1.81 -5.76 19.66
C MET A 36 -2.13 -7.04 20.45
N ARG A 37 -3.06 -6.97 21.41
CA ARG A 37 -3.52 -8.15 22.16
C ARG A 37 -4.35 -9.08 21.28
N ARG A 38 -5.30 -8.55 20.49
CA ARG A 38 -6.09 -9.34 19.53
C ARG A 38 -5.19 -10.00 18.48
N LEU A 39 -4.21 -9.24 17.97
CA LEU A 39 -3.24 -9.77 17.02
C LEU A 39 -2.39 -10.89 17.65
N GLY A 40 -1.93 -10.71 18.89
CA GLY A 40 -1.21 -11.77 19.62
C GLY A 40 -2.04 -13.04 19.77
N SER A 41 -3.32 -12.91 20.13
CA SER A 41 -4.25 -14.05 20.22
C SER A 41 -4.41 -14.76 18.87
N ARG A 42 -4.51 -14.00 17.77
CA ARG A 42 -4.63 -14.57 16.42
C ARG A 42 -3.38 -15.34 15.99
N LEU A 43 -2.20 -14.80 16.31
CA LEU A 43 -0.90 -15.41 16.01
C LEU A 43 -0.49 -16.53 17.00
N GLY A 44 -1.28 -16.78 18.06
CA GLY A 44 -0.93 -17.74 19.09
C GLY A 44 0.26 -17.33 19.98
N VAL A 45 0.54 -16.02 20.08
CA VAL A 45 1.64 -15.47 20.87
C VAL A 45 1.18 -14.40 21.85
N ALA A 46 1.97 -14.14 22.89
CA ALA A 46 1.70 -13.02 23.79
C ALA A 46 1.88 -11.68 23.05
N ALA A 47 1.06 -10.67 23.37
CA ALA A 47 1.20 -9.32 22.81
C ALA A 47 2.63 -8.75 22.98
N LYS A 48 3.30 -9.07 24.10
CA LYS A 48 4.69 -8.70 24.34
C LYS A 48 5.65 -9.18 23.24
N THR A 49 5.37 -10.33 22.61
CA THR A 49 6.18 -10.84 21.50
C THR A 49 6.09 -9.92 20.28
N ILE A 50 4.89 -9.37 19.99
CA ILE A 50 4.69 -8.44 18.90
C ILE A 50 5.42 -7.11 19.16
N TYR A 51 5.39 -6.64 20.40
CA TYR A 51 6.12 -5.43 20.82
C TYR A 51 7.66 -5.54 20.73
N ASN A 52 8.21 -6.73 20.54
CA ASN A 52 9.62 -6.90 20.21
C ASN A 52 9.93 -6.49 18.74
N TYR A 53 8.93 -6.37 17.89
CA TYR A 53 9.05 -6.08 16.45
C TYR A 53 8.46 -4.73 16.05
N PHE A 54 7.48 -4.22 16.80
CA PHE A 54 6.76 -2.98 16.53
C PHE A 54 6.49 -2.25 17.84
N THR A 55 6.75 -0.95 17.88
CA THR A 55 6.63 -0.16 19.11
C THR A 55 5.18 0.01 19.57
N ASP A 56 4.25 0.10 18.59
CA ASP A 56 2.83 0.20 18.86
C ASP A 56 1.97 -0.12 17.63
N LYS A 57 0.67 0.08 17.80
CA LYS A 57 -0.37 -0.15 16.79
C LYS A 57 -0.21 0.79 15.57
N ASP A 58 0.19 2.05 15.81
CA ASP A 58 0.28 3.06 14.75
C ASP A 58 1.50 2.81 13.85
N GLU A 59 2.65 2.45 14.45
CA GLU A 59 3.81 2.00 13.67
C GLU A 59 3.46 0.82 12.78
N LEU A 60 2.82 -0.21 13.35
CA LEU A 60 2.43 -1.40 12.59
C LEU A 60 1.47 -1.04 11.46
N TYR A 61 0.48 -0.18 11.72
CA TYR A 61 -0.47 0.28 10.71
C TYR A 61 0.23 1.02 9.55
N LEU A 62 1.10 1.98 9.85
CA LEU A 62 1.85 2.72 8.84
C LEU A 62 2.72 1.79 7.98
N LEU A 63 3.33 0.77 8.59
CA LEU A 63 4.12 -0.23 7.85
C LEU A 63 3.25 -1.15 6.98
N ILE A 64 2.02 -1.46 7.39
CA ILE A 64 1.05 -2.18 6.56
C ILE A 64 0.73 -1.37 5.31
N VAL A 65 0.41 -0.09 5.46
CA VAL A 65 0.10 0.80 4.33
C VAL A 65 1.31 0.98 3.41
N THR A 66 2.49 1.17 3.99
CA THR A 66 3.76 1.25 3.24
C THR A 66 3.99 0.00 2.40
N LYS A 67 3.86 -1.19 3.00
CA LYS A 67 4.00 -2.48 2.30
C LYS A 67 3.04 -2.61 1.12
N GLY A 68 1.80 -2.19 1.29
CA GLY A 68 0.80 -2.20 0.22
C GLY A 68 1.23 -1.34 -0.97
N PHE A 69 1.69 -0.11 -0.71
CA PHE A 69 2.16 0.79 -1.77
C PHE A 69 3.49 0.35 -2.39
N GLU A 70 4.39 -0.26 -1.63
CA GLU A 70 5.64 -0.84 -2.18
C GLU A 70 5.36 -1.95 -3.18
N ILE A 71 4.44 -2.87 -2.86
CA ILE A 71 4.05 -3.95 -3.78
C ILE A 71 3.41 -3.37 -5.04
N LEU A 72 2.49 -2.43 -4.90
CA LEU A 72 1.85 -1.77 -6.05
C LEU A 72 2.87 -1.05 -6.93
N PHE A 73 3.78 -0.29 -6.32
CA PHE A 73 4.81 0.44 -7.04
C PHE A 73 5.76 -0.50 -7.81
N HIS A 74 6.17 -1.61 -7.19
CA HIS A 74 7.01 -2.60 -7.85
C HIS A 74 6.33 -3.18 -9.11
N ARG A 75 5.04 -3.55 -9.01
CA ARG A 75 4.25 -4.00 -10.17
C ARG A 75 4.15 -2.94 -11.27
N PHE A 76 4.02 -1.68 -10.88
CA PHE A 76 4.01 -0.58 -11.83
C PHE A 76 5.36 -0.40 -12.52
N GLN A 77 6.48 -0.56 -11.81
CA GLN A 77 7.81 -0.52 -12.39
C GLN A 77 8.04 -1.66 -13.40
N GLU A 78 7.61 -2.87 -13.07
CA GLU A 78 7.66 -4.01 -13.99
C GLU A 78 6.85 -3.74 -15.25
N ALA A 79 5.60 -3.27 -15.10
CA ALA A 79 4.75 -2.92 -16.24
C ALA A 79 5.32 -1.78 -17.09
N TYR A 80 5.94 -0.78 -16.46
CA TYR A 80 6.60 0.35 -17.13
C TYR A 80 7.82 -0.12 -17.95
N SER A 81 8.61 -1.03 -17.39
CA SER A 81 9.86 -1.50 -18.00
C SER A 81 9.64 -2.55 -19.11
N ALA A 82 8.44 -3.14 -19.19
CA ALA A 82 8.15 -4.23 -20.12
C ALA A 82 8.03 -3.76 -21.60
N THR A 83 7.85 -2.46 -21.87
CA THR A 83 7.65 -1.92 -23.22
C THR A 83 8.01 -0.44 -23.28
N ASP A 84 8.39 0.05 -24.48
CA ASP A 84 8.63 1.47 -24.75
C ASP A 84 7.40 2.21 -25.28
N ASP A 85 6.31 1.49 -25.59
CA ASP A 85 5.06 2.13 -26.01
C ASP A 85 4.23 2.60 -24.81
N PRO A 86 4.00 3.92 -24.62
CA PRO A 86 3.31 4.44 -23.45
C PRO A 86 1.83 4.00 -23.37
N PHE A 87 1.18 3.67 -24.49
CA PHE A 87 -0.19 3.12 -24.44
C PHE A 87 -0.17 1.67 -23.91
N ALA A 88 0.83 0.89 -24.30
CA ALA A 88 1.02 -0.46 -23.77
C ALA A 88 1.39 -0.40 -22.26
N ARG A 89 2.27 0.55 -21.88
CA ARG A 89 2.60 0.82 -20.45
C ARG A 89 1.34 1.12 -19.64
N LEU A 90 0.52 2.06 -20.10
CA LEU A 90 -0.70 2.44 -19.38
C LEU A 90 -1.65 1.24 -19.21
N ARG A 91 -1.85 0.43 -20.26
CA ARG A 91 -2.66 -0.80 -20.16
C ARG A 91 -2.09 -1.81 -19.17
N ALA A 92 -0.77 -2.03 -19.22
CA ALA A 92 -0.10 -2.96 -18.31
C ALA A 92 -0.19 -2.49 -16.85
N MET A 93 0.01 -1.19 -16.59
CA MET A 93 -0.14 -0.62 -15.25
C MET A 93 -1.59 -0.68 -14.76
N ALA A 94 -2.58 -0.40 -15.61
CA ALA A 94 -4.00 -0.55 -15.28
C ALA A 94 -4.34 -2.00 -14.91
N ARG A 95 -3.81 -2.97 -15.66
CA ARG A 95 -3.97 -4.39 -15.33
C ARG A 95 -3.30 -4.72 -14.01
N ALA A 96 -2.06 -4.28 -13.80
CA ALA A 96 -1.31 -4.49 -12.56
C ALA A 96 -2.03 -3.92 -11.33
N TYR A 97 -2.71 -2.77 -11.47
CA TYR A 97 -3.53 -2.18 -10.40
C TYR A 97 -4.72 -3.08 -10.02
N ILE A 98 -5.46 -3.57 -11.03
CA ILE A 98 -6.63 -4.43 -10.81
C ILE A 98 -6.20 -5.76 -10.19
N ASP A 99 -5.18 -6.41 -10.77
CA ASP A 99 -4.65 -7.68 -10.28
C ASP A 99 -4.13 -7.55 -8.85
N TYR A 100 -3.41 -6.44 -8.54
CA TYR A 100 -2.98 -6.14 -7.17
C TYR A 100 -4.15 -6.08 -6.18
N GLY A 101 -5.20 -5.32 -6.52
CA GLY A 101 -6.35 -5.17 -5.64
C GLY A 101 -7.10 -6.48 -5.37
N ILE A 102 -7.24 -7.32 -6.39
CA ILE A 102 -7.91 -8.63 -6.28
C ILE A 102 -7.04 -9.63 -5.49
N GLU A 103 -5.75 -9.65 -5.72
CA GLU A 103 -4.82 -10.58 -5.05
C GLU A 103 -4.48 -10.18 -3.62
N ASN A 104 -4.60 -8.89 -3.27
CA ASN A 104 -4.25 -8.35 -1.95
C ASN A 104 -5.41 -7.57 -1.31
N PRO A 105 -6.59 -8.17 -1.14
CA PRO A 105 -7.81 -7.45 -0.75
C PRO A 105 -7.68 -6.74 0.60
N HIS A 106 -6.98 -7.34 1.56
CA HIS A 106 -6.79 -6.75 2.89
C HIS A 106 -5.90 -5.50 2.85
N LEU A 107 -4.77 -5.56 2.13
CA LEU A 107 -3.89 -4.40 1.96
C LEU A 107 -4.60 -3.30 1.18
N TYR A 108 -5.27 -3.66 0.07
CA TYR A 108 -6.00 -2.71 -0.77
C TYR A 108 -7.08 -1.96 0.03
N SER A 109 -7.89 -2.70 0.81
CA SER A 109 -8.93 -2.09 1.65
C SER A 109 -8.34 -1.10 2.67
N ILE A 110 -7.24 -1.44 3.33
CA ILE A 110 -6.58 -0.56 4.31
C ILE A 110 -5.99 0.68 3.66
N MET A 111 -5.32 0.54 2.51
CA MET A 111 -4.71 1.67 1.78
C MET A 111 -5.74 2.73 1.39
N PHE A 112 -6.94 2.32 0.98
CA PHE A 112 -7.96 3.19 0.41
C PHE A 112 -9.19 3.38 1.29
N SER A 113 -9.25 2.74 2.47
CA SER A 113 -10.38 2.89 3.41
C SER A 113 -10.44 4.32 3.98
N MET A 114 -11.65 4.89 4.04
CA MET A 114 -11.87 6.20 4.65
C MET A 114 -11.84 6.15 6.19
N GLY A 115 -12.10 4.98 6.79
CA GLY A 115 -12.14 4.78 8.25
C GLY A 115 -10.78 4.55 8.92
N THR A 116 -9.68 4.68 8.19
CA THR A 116 -8.32 4.50 8.72
C THR A 116 -7.58 5.82 8.86
N PRO A 117 -6.59 5.94 9.80
CA PRO A 117 -5.81 7.16 9.98
C PRO A 117 -5.11 7.60 8.70
N LYS A 118 -4.98 8.91 8.50
CA LYS A 118 -4.30 9.56 7.37
C LYS A 118 -3.06 10.30 7.85
N TYR A 119 -2.20 10.71 6.92
CA TYR A 119 -0.98 11.46 7.25
C TYR A 119 -1.24 12.62 8.22
N ALA A 120 -2.31 13.39 8.00
CA ALA A 120 -2.65 14.53 8.85
C ALA A 120 -2.89 14.17 10.32
N ASP A 121 -3.32 12.94 10.61
CA ASP A 121 -3.57 12.47 11.98
C ASP A 121 -2.26 12.20 12.75
N TYR A 122 -1.13 12.14 12.05
CA TYR A 122 0.19 11.88 12.61
C TYR A 122 1.06 13.13 12.73
N VAL A 123 0.65 14.27 12.18
CA VAL A 123 1.38 15.54 12.28
C VAL A 123 1.52 15.96 13.74
N GLY A 124 2.74 16.27 14.19
CA GLY A 124 3.07 16.59 15.58
C GLY A 124 3.19 15.38 16.50
N THR A 125 3.00 14.15 16.00
CA THR A 125 3.18 12.92 16.79
C THR A 125 4.59 12.33 16.62
N ARG A 126 4.93 11.35 17.46
CA ARG A 126 6.19 10.59 17.29
C ARG A 126 6.28 9.81 15.97
N HIS A 127 5.17 9.57 15.30
CA HIS A 127 5.07 8.82 14.05
C HIS A 127 5.07 9.70 12.80
N GLU A 128 5.15 11.03 12.93
CA GLU A 128 5.08 11.96 11.80
C GLU A 128 6.08 11.62 10.69
N LYS A 129 7.36 11.38 11.03
CA LYS A 129 8.38 11.01 10.04
C LYS A 129 8.09 9.68 9.32
N LEU A 130 7.53 8.71 10.03
CA LEU A 130 7.15 7.43 9.44
C LEU A 130 5.94 7.60 8.51
N ALA A 131 4.96 8.40 8.93
CA ALA A 131 3.79 8.73 8.13
C ALA A 131 4.15 9.56 6.89
N GLU A 132 5.11 10.47 7.00
CA GLU A 132 5.66 11.21 5.86
C GLU A 132 6.33 10.26 4.84
N SER A 133 7.19 9.36 5.31
CA SER A 133 7.83 8.33 4.47
C SER A 133 6.81 7.44 3.77
N GLN A 134 5.75 7.03 4.49
CA GLN A 134 4.64 6.25 3.93
C GLN A 134 3.92 7.04 2.83
N ASN A 135 3.62 8.32 3.07
CA ASN A 135 2.95 9.18 2.11
C ASN A 135 3.79 9.37 0.83
N LEU A 136 5.11 9.58 0.96
CA LEU A 136 6.03 9.64 -0.17
C LEU A 136 6.05 8.33 -0.97
N THR A 137 6.01 7.18 -0.28
CA THR A 137 5.92 5.87 -0.95
C THR A 137 4.63 5.73 -1.76
N ALA A 138 3.50 6.20 -1.23
CA ALA A 138 2.23 6.19 -1.94
C ALA A 138 2.27 7.05 -3.22
N LEU A 139 2.88 8.25 -3.15
CA LEU A 139 2.99 9.18 -4.28
C LEU A 139 3.81 8.62 -5.45
N ARG A 140 4.82 7.78 -5.21
CA ARG A 140 5.66 7.20 -6.27
C ARG A 140 4.87 6.44 -7.34
N SER A 141 3.81 5.75 -6.95
CA SER A 141 2.93 5.05 -7.89
C SER A 141 2.14 6.02 -8.77
N ALA A 142 1.64 7.11 -8.19
CA ALA A 142 0.92 8.16 -8.91
C ALA A 142 1.86 8.92 -9.87
N GLU A 143 3.06 9.27 -9.44
CA GLU A 143 4.07 9.95 -10.25
C GLU A 143 4.48 9.13 -11.48
N LEU A 144 4.63 7.80 -11.32
CA LEU A 144 4.97 6.93 -12.43
C LEU A 144 3.82 6.84 -13.44
N ALA A 145 2.57 6.74 -12.98
CA ALA A 145 1.40 6.74 -13.84
C ALA A 145 1.20 8.09 -14.57
N GLU A 146 1.41 9.22 -13.86
CA GLU A 146 1.36 10.55 -14.46
C GLU A 146 2.42 10.72 -15.55
N ARG A 147 3.63 10.22 -15.33
CA ARG A 147 4.70 10.23 -16.35
C ARG A 147 4.25 9.55 -17.63
N VAL A 148 3.63 8.37 -17.55
CA VAL A 148 3.12 7.66 -18.73
C VAL A 148 2.05 8.46 -19.44
N LEU A 149 1.14 9.12 -18.72
CA LEU A 149 0.11 9.97 -19.31
C LEU A 149 0.70 11.19 -20.03
N ARG A 150 1.77 11.80 -19.49
CA ARG A 150 2.53 12.87 -20.15
C ARG A 150 3.26 12.38 -21.40
N GLU A 151 3.83 11.17 -21.38
CA GLU A 151 4.44 10.55 -22.57
C GLU A 151 3.41 10.34 -23.69
N ILE A 152 2.18 9.94 -23.35
CA ILE A 152 1.06 9.80 -24.30
C ILE A 152 0.66 11.16 -24.87
N ALA A 153 0.53 12.18 -24.02
CA ALA A 153 0.18 13.53 -24.42
C ALA A 153 1.19 14.12 -25.43
N ASN A 154 2.48 13.96 -25.13
CA ASN A 154 3.58 14.45 -25.98
C ASN A 154 3.65 13.79 -27.37
N ARG A 155 2.99 12.64 -27.58
CA ARG A 155 2.90 12.00 -28.91
C ARG A 155 1.84 12.64 -29.82
N GLY A 156 1.30 13.79 -29.48
CA GLY A 156 0.50 14.63 -30.37
C GLY A 156 -0.92 14.12 -30.67
N ARG A 157 -1.50 13.30 -29.80
CA ARG A 157 -2.87 12.79 -29.99
C ARG A 157 -3.96 13.65 -29.32
N GLY A 158 -3.77 15.00 -29.35
CA GLY A 158 -4.80 15.94 -28.86
C GLY A 158 -4.98 15.93 -27.33
N LEU A 159 -3.98 15.46 -26.60
CA LEU A 159 -3.96 15.46 -25.13
C LEU A 159 -3.09 16.64 -24.68
N ASP A 160 -3.66 17.53 -23.85
CA ASP A 160 -2.88 18.58 -23.20
C ASP A 160 -2.05 17.95 -22.05
N PRO A 161 -0.72 18.19 -22.02
CA PRO A 161 0.12 17.75 -20.90
C PRO A 161 -0.30 18.33 -19.54
N GLU A 162 -0.93 19.52 -19.52
CA GLU A 162 -1.43 20.15 -18.29
C GLU A 162 -2.65 19.38 -17.70
N ASP A 163 -3.37 18.64 -18.52
CA ASP A 163 -4.48 17.78 -18.09
C ASP A 163 -4.02 16.42 -17.50
N ALA A 164 -2.72 16.13 -17.44
CA ALA A 164 -2.22 14.81 -17.04
C ALA A 164 -2.70 14.41 -15.64
N ASN A 165 -2.76 15.35 -14.69
CA ASN A 165 -3.24 15.08 -13.34
C ASN A 165 -4.75 14.78 -13.31
N TYR A 166 -5.56 15.55 -14.05
CA TYR A 166 -7.00 15.28 -14.18
C TYR A 166 -7.25 13.89 -14.78
N ARG A 167 -6.50 13.52 -15.80
CA ARG A 167 -6.59 12.20 -16.45
C ARG A 167 -6.16 11.08 -15.52
N LEU A 168 -5.11 11.31 -14.73
CA LEU A 168 -4.68 10.37 -13.70
C LEU A 168 -5.81 10.10 -12.71
N MET A 169 -6.48 11.15 -12.22
CA MET A 169 -7.62 11.01 -11.31
C MET A 169 -8.77 10.24 -11.95
N TYR A 170 -9.08 10.51 -13.23
CA TYR A 170 -10.12 9.80 -13.95
C TYR A 170 -9.80 8.30 -14.12
N VAL A 171 -8.59 7.97 -14.59
CA VAL A 171 -8.14 6.59 -14.75
C VAL A 171 -8.14 5.87 -13.41
N TRP A 172 -7.54 6.50 -12.38
CA TRP A 172 -7.48 5.93 -11.04
C TRP A 172 -8.88 5.67 -10.46
N SER A 173 -9.79 6.63 -10.53
CA SER A 173 -11.16 6.47 -10.03
C SER A 173 -11.91 5.33 -10.71
N THR A 174 -11.70 5.17 -12.02
CA THR A 174 -12.30 4.06 -12.79
C THR A 174 -11.75 2.72 -12.33
N LEU A 175 -10.42 2.58 -12.23
CA LEU A 175 -9.77 1.34 -11.77
C LEU A 175 -10.13 1.02 -10.33
N HIS A 176 -10.15 2.05 -9.46
CA HIS A 176 -10.55 1.91 -8.06
C HIS A 176 -12.00 1.43 -7.93
N GLY A 177 -12.90 1.96 -8.74
CA GLY A 177 -14.30 1.52 -8.82
C GLY A 177 -14.42 0.04 -9.22
N ILE A 178 -13.66 -0.40 -10.23
CA ILE A 178 -13.64 -1.80 -10.68
C ILE A 178 -13.20 -2.73 -9.54
N VAL A 179 -12.09 -2.41 -8.89
CA VAL A 179 -11.57 -3.25 -7.78
C VAL A 179 -12.55 -3.25 -6.61
N SER A 180 -13.03 -2.08 -6.17
CA SER A 180 -13.96 -1.96 -5.04
C SER A 180 -15.25 -2.74 -5.26
N LEU A 181 -15.84 -2.69 -6.46
CA LEU A 181 -17.02 -3.49 -6.83
C LEU A 181 -16.72 -4.99 -6.89
N SER A 182 -15.50 -5.37 -7.28
CA SER A 182 -15.10 -6.78 -7.32
C SER A 182 -14.92 -7.36 -5.92
N LEU A 183 -14.49 -6.56 -4.95
CA LEU A 183 -14.27 -6.97 -3.56
C LEU A 183 -15.54 -6.90 -2.70
N SER A 184 -16.60 -6.23 -3.15
CA SER A 184 -17.88 -6.08 -2.43
C SER A 184 -18.86 -7.23 -2.64
N ARG A 185 -18.45 -8.32 -3.33
CA ARG A 185 -19.29 -9.49 -3.64
C ARG A 185 -19.22 -10.58 -2.58
#